data_4414eb05e4c7dfa482314a8750d330fb
#
_entry.id   4414eb05e4c7dfa482314a8750d330fb
#
_cell.length_a   1.000
_cell.length_b   1.000
_cell.length_c   1.000
_cell.angle_alpha   90.00
_cell.angle_beta   90.00
_cell.angle_gamma   90.00
#
_symmetry.space_group_name_H-M   'P 1'
#
loop_
_entity.id
_entity.type
_entity.pdbx_description
1 polymer ?
#
loop_
_entity_poly.entity_id
_entity_poly.type
_entity_poly.pdbx_seq_one_letter_code
_entity_poly.pdbx_strand_id
1 'polypeptide(L)'
;MKEKPIFPLLLSMSLPMVISMAVNSLYNIVDSYFVAKISEDAMTALSLVFPIQNFINAVAIGFGVGINAMIAQYLGAGRRDKADEALTQGMVLAVIHGIVMMILCIIGIPYFLRLFTTDANVIALGVRYATIVFSFSVILSVNLTFEKMNQAIGNMKITMISLLIGCVLNIILDPMIIFGIGPFPELGIAGAALATGFGQCVPIVIYIAAYLKRPKRVAFRREYLHLTREVTKRLYSIGVPAILNMALTSVLTTALNAILAAFSQTYVLVLGIYYKLQTFLYMPANGIIQGMRPLIGYNYGAGEHKRVEQLYRLTLLLNICIMTAGMILCLTIPGKLMGAFAENPQTIQNGVIALHIICFGFILSAVSVTACGALEGLGKGIPSLLISLSRYVVLIIPLALIFSRFFGAAGVWHAFCVTETLSAVFAVIIYRRSVKAESFIEAE
;
A
#
# COMPACT_ATOMS: atom_id res chain seq x y z
N MET A 1 19.38 5.36 15.24
CA MET A 1 18.77 6.14 14.14
C MET A 1 19.31 7.58 14.11
N LYS A 2 19.68 8.15 15.25
CA LYS A 2 20.14 9.53 15.37
C LYS A 2 21.60 9.76 14.88
N GLU A 3 22.50 8.79 15.07
CA GLU A 3 23.97 9.00 14.90
C GLU A 3 24.54 8.45 13.59
N LYS A 4 23.88 7.47 12.98
CA LYS A 4 24.37 6.83 11.75
C LYS A 4 24.34 7.78 10.55
N PRO A 5 25.29 7.68 9.60
CA PRO A 5 25.22 8.40 8.34
C PRO A 5 23.89 8.13 7.62
N ILE A 6 23.29 9.17 7.02
CA ILE A 6 21.91 9.12 6.52
C ILE A 6 21.73 8.15 5.37
N PHE A 7 22.64 8.17 4.38
CA PHE A 7 22.51 7.33 3.18
C PHE A 7 22.57 5.83 3.51
N PRO A 8 23.59 5.29 4.24
CA PRO A 8 23.59 3.88 4.62
C PRO A 8 22.42 3.51 5.54
N LEU A 9 21.99 4.44 6.40
CA LEU A 9 20.86 4.23 7.28
C LEU A 9 19.56 4.06 6.48
N LEU A 10 19.27 5.00 5.56
CA LEU A 10 18.10 4.94 4.69
C LEU A 10 18.12 3.66 3.85
N LEU A 11 19.25 3.32 3.23
CA LEU A 11 19.36 2.12 2.40
C LEU A 11 19.14 0.83 3.21
N SER A 12 19.68 0.76 4.42
CA SER A 12 19.49 -0.40 5.32
C SER A 12 18.03 -0.61 5.76
N MET A 13 17.24 0.46 5.76
CA MET A 13 15.81 0.41 6.08
C MET A 13 14.94 0.17 4.84
N SER A 14 15.35 0.72 3.70
CA SER A 14 14.56 0.70 2.47
C SER A 14 14.74 -0.59 1.66
N LEU A 15 15.97 -1.09 1.53
CA LEU A 15 16.25 -2.27 0.72
C LEU A 15 15.46 -3.51 1.15
N PRO A 16 15.34 -3.83 2.46
CA PRO A 16 14.46 -4.91 2.89
C PRO A 16 12.99 -4.70 2.48
N MET A 17 12.50 -3.46 2.48
CA MET A 17 11.13 -3.15 2.08
C MET A 17 10.91 -3.30 0.58
N VAL A 18 11.86 -2.86 -0.25
CA VAL A 18 11.82 -3.07 -1.70
C VAL A 18 11.76 -4.56 -2.03
N ILE A 19 12.62 -5.37 -1.41
CA ILE A 19 12.62 -6.84 -1.60
C ILE A 19 11.27 -7.43 -1.14
N SER A 20 10.76 -7.01 0.01
CA SER A 20 9.47 -7.47 0.52
C SER A 20 8.33 -7.18 -0.43
N MET A 21 8.28 -5.98 -1.01
CA MET A 21 7.24 -5.60 -1.97
C MET A 21 7.35 -6.40 -3.28
N ALA A 22 8.57 -6.65 -3.75
CA ALA A 22 8.80 -7.46 -4.96
C ALA A 22 8.29 -8.89 -4.78
N VAL A 23 8.62 -9.52 -3.65
CA VAL A 23 8.16 -10.88 -3.34
C VAL A 23 6.66 -10.94 -3.10
N ASN A 24 6.08 -9.93 -2.44
CA ASN A 24 4.63 -9.84 -2.27
C ASN A 24 3.88 -9.70 -3.61
N SER A 25 4.44 -8.96 -4.57
CA SER A 25 3.85 -8.89 -5.91
C SER A 25 3.94 -10.19 -6.67
N LEU A 26 5.08 -10.90 -6.56
CA LEU A 26 5.25 -12.23 -7.16
C LEU A 26 4.28 -13.25 -6.56
N TYR A 27 4.14 -13.26 -5.25
CA TYR A 27 3.18 -14.11 -4.54
C TYR A 27 1.75 -13.90 -5.07
N ASN A 28 1.27 -12.67 -5.21
CA ASN A 28 -0.08 -12.39 -5.73
C ASN A 28 -0.29 -12.92 -7.16
N ILE A 29 0.75 -12.90 -7.99
CA ILE A 29 0.69 -13.46 -9.35
C ILE A 29 0.57 -14.99 -9.30
N VAL A 30 1.36 -15.63 -8.44
CA VAL A 30 1.38 -17.10 -8.30
C VAL A 30 0.06 -17.62 -7.74
N ASP A 31 -0.49 -16.97 -6.71
CA ASP A 31 -1.80 -17.31 -6.14
C ASP A 31 -2.90 -17.24 -7.22
N SER A 32 -2.97 -16.12 -7.95
CA SER A 32 -3.92 -15.97 -9.06
C SER A 32 -3.75 -17.04 -10.15
N TYR A 33 -2.51 -17.45 -10.45
CA TYR A 33 -2.24 -18.51 -11.42
C TYR A 33 -2.81 -19.86 -10.97
N PHE A 34 -2.66 -20.24 -9.70
CA PHE A 34 -3.22 -21.49 -9.21
C PHE A 34 -4.74 -21.46 -9.14
N VAL A 35 -5.34 -20.33 -8.75
CA VAL A 35 -6.81 -20.18 -8.74
C VAL A 35 -7.37 -20.29 -10.18
N ALA A 36 -6.71 -19.68 -11.17
CA ALA A 36 -7.12 -19.77 -12.57
C ALA A 36 -7.10 -21.23 -13.11
N LYS A 37 -6.31 -22.10 -12.52
CA LYS A 37 -6.29 -23.55 -12.88
C LYS A 37 -7.43 -24.34 -12.28
N ILE A 38 -8.17 -23.81 -11.30
CA ILE A 38 -9.35 -24.51 -10.74
C ILE A 38 -10.50 -24.45 -11.76
N SER A 39 -10.93 -23.24 -12.13
CA SER A 39 -11.96 -22.97 -13.13
C SER A 39 -12.01 -21.47 -13.47
N GLU A 40 -12.65 -21.12 -14.59
CA GLU A 40 -12.93 -19.73 -14.96
C GLU A 40 -13.87 -19.06 -13.92
N ASP A 41 -14.84 -19.80 -13.41
CA ASP A 41 -15.76 -19.32 -12.35
C ASP A 41 -15.01 -19.00 -11.06
N ALA A 42 -14.02 -19.82 -10.66
CA ALA A 42 -13.20 -19.57 -9.49
C ALA A 42 -12.36 -18.30 -9.65
N MET A 43 -11.79 -18.07 -10.84
CA MET A 43 -11.02 -16.85 -11.12
C MET A 43 -11.92 -15.61 -11.16
N THR A 44 -13.13 -15.75 -11.72
CA THR A 44 -14.16 -14.69 -11.70
C THR A 44 -14.57 -14.36 -10.27
N ALA A 45 -14.85 -15.37 -9.45
CA ALA A 45 -15.20 -15.21 -8.05
C ALA A 45 -14.07 -14.50 -7.26
N LEU A 46 -12.80 -14.91 -7.43
CA LEU A 46 -11.66 -14.26 -6.82
C LEU A 46 -11.58 -12.78 -7.22
N SER A 47 -11.74 -12.49 -8.51
CA SER A 47 -11.69 -11.12 -9.03
C SER A 47 -12.77 -10.22 -8.45
N LEU A 48 -13.97 -10.75 -8.23
CA LEU A 48 -15.07 -10.01 -7.60
C LEU A 48 -14.89 -9.82 -6.08
N VAL A 49 -14.22 -10.74 -5.39
CA VAL A 49 -13.93 -10.62 -3.95
C VAL A 49 -12.75 -9.67 -3.68
N PHE A 50 -11.80 -9.57 -4.62
CA PHE A 50 -10.56 -8.81 -4.47
C PHE A 50 -10.73 -7.34 -4.01
N PRO A 51 -11.71 -6.54 -4.48
CA PRO A 51 -11.92 -5.18 -3.99
C PRO A 51 -12.20 -5.10 -2.48
N ILE A 52 -13.00 -6.04 -1.94
CA ILE A 52 -13.30 -6.08 -0.50
C ILE A 52 -12.07 -6.52 0.29
N GLN A 53 -11.33 -7.51 -0.20
CA GLN A 53 -10.06 -7.93 0.41
C GLN A 53 -9.05 -6.78 0.46
N ASN A 54 -8.94 -6.00 -0.61
CA ASN A 54 -8.11 -4.79 -0.64
C ASN A 54 -8.59 -3.72 0.34
N PHE A 55 -9.89 -3.57 0.54
CA PHE A 55 -10.43 -2.64 1.53
C PHE A 55 -10.04 -3.05 2.96
N ILE A 56 -10.14 -4.34 3.31
CA ILE A 56 -9.67 -4.86 4.60
C ILE A 56 -8.18 -4.59 4.80
N ASN A 57 -7.36 -4.87 3.76
CA ASN A 57 -5.94 -4.58 3.77
C ASN A 57 -5.65 -3.08 3.95
N ALA A 58 -6.39 -2.22 3.26
CA ALA A 58 -6.24 -0.77 3.35
C ALA A 58 -6.53 -0.26 4.77
N VAL A 59 -7.59 -0.77 5.43
CA VAL A 59 -7.91 -0.44 6.83
C VAL A 59 -6.76 -0.85 7.75
N ALA A 60 -6.27 -2.09 7.64
CA ALA A 60 -5.22 -2.61 8.51
C ALA A 60 -3.85 -1.91 8.27
N ILE A 61 -3.47 -1.66 7.01
CA ILE A 61 -2.23 -0.96 6.65
C ILE A 61 -2.29 0.51 7.07
N GLY A 62 -3.39 1.20 6.75
CA GLY A 62 -3.53 2.63 7.04
C GLY A 62 -3.50 2.91 8.55
N PHE A 63 -4.20 2.09 9.34
CA PHE A 63 -4.13 2.17 10.80
C PHE A 63 -2.73 1.85 11.33
N GLY A 64 -2.06 0.85 10.74
CA GLY A 64 -0.68 0.50 11.04
C GLY A 64 0.32 1.63 10.76
N VAL A 65 0.08 2.48 9.75
CA VAL A 65 0.88 3.70 9.50
C VAL A 65 0.82 4.64 10.70
N GLY A 66 -0.37 4.82 11.30
CA GLY A 66 -0.55 5.61 12.52
C GLY A 66 0.26 5.05 13.70
N ILE A 67 0.20 3.74 13.92
CA ILE A 67 0.98 3.05 14.97
C ILE A 67 2.49 3.26 14.74
N ASN A 68 2.96 3.07 13.51
CA ASN A 68 4.36 3.25 13.15
C ASN A 68 4.85 4.67 13.44
N ALA A 69 4.12 5.69 12.99
CA ALA A 69 4.48 7.08 13.18
C ALA A 69 4.54 7.46 14.67
N MET A 70 3.53 7.08 15.45
CA MET A 70 3.48 7.39 16.90
C MET A 70 4.62 6.71 17.66
N ILE A 71 4.84 5.42 17.45
CA ILE A 71 5.93 4.70 18.12
C ILE A 71 7.28 5.32 17.77
N ALA A 72 7.55 5.59 16.48
CA ALA A 72 8.80 6.18 16.03
C ALA A 72 9.04 7.55 16.67
N GLN A 73 8.03 8.42 16.72
CA GLN A 73 8.13 9.75 17.31
C GLN A 73 8.37 9.70 18.82
N TYR A 74 7.60 8.90 19.56
CA TYR A 74 7.77 8.79 21.00
C TYR A 74 9.12 8.19 21.39
N LEU A 75 9.62 7.20 20.62
CA LEU A 75 10.98 6.68 20.82
C LEU A 75 12.06 7.73 20.51
N GLY A 76 11.85 8.55 19.49
CA GLY A 76 12.72 9.68 19.17
C GLY A 76 12.78 10.70 20.29
N ALA A 77 11.63 11.04 20.87
CA ALA A 77 11.49 11.95 22.00
C ALA A 77 11.98 11.36 23.36
N GLY A 78 12.44 10.10 23.38
CA GLY A 78 12.85 9.41 24.61
C GLY A 78 11.67 8.98 25.51
N ARG A 79 10.42 9.17 25.07
CA ARG A 79 9.20 8.85 25.81
C ARG A 79 8.75 7.41 25.56
N ARG A 80 9.46 6.49 26.15
CA ARG A 80 9.24 5.05 25.95
C ARG A 80 7.90 4.59 26.49
N ASP A 81 7.43 5.15 27.61
CA ASP A 81 6.12 4.93 28.19
C ASP A 81 4.99 5.18 27.19
N LYS A 82 5.06 6.34 26.49
CA LYS A 82 4.09 6.70 25.45
C LYS A 82 4.20 5.83 24.20
N ALA A 83 5.37 5.34 23.86
CA ALA A 83 5.54 4.35 22.78
C ALA A 83 4.92 3.00 23.14
N ASP A 84 5.06 2.54 24.39
CA ASP A 84 4.44 1.33 24.92
C ASP A 84 2.90 1.47 24.94
N GLU A 85 2.39 2.64 25.36
CA GLU A 85 0.98 2.99 25.34
C GLU A 85 0.42 2.96 23.90
N ALA A 86 1.08 3.64 22.94
CA ALA A 86 0.68 3.68 21.54
C ALA A 86 0.66 2.28 20.89
N LEU A 87 1.65 1.43 21.20
CA LEU A 87 1.67 0.05 20.73
C LEU A 87 0.53 -0.77 21.33
N THR A 88 0.31 -0.69 22.64
CA THR A 88 -0.68 -1.52 23.32
C THR A 88 -2.10 -1.14 22.91
N GLN A 89 -2.44 0.14 22.94
CA GLN A 89 -3.76 0.61 22.49
C GLN A 89 -3.95 0.44 20.98
N GLY A 90 -2.89 0.63 20.18
CA GLY A 90 -2.91 0.35 18.75
C GLY A 90 -3.23 -1.11 18.45
N MET A 91 -2.67 -2.06 19.20
CA MET A 91 -2.98 -3.49 19.06
C MET A 91 -4.43 -3.79 19.43
N VAL A 92 -4.94 -3.22 20.53
CA VAL A 92 -6.35 -3.38 20.93
C VAL A 92 -7.29 -2.90 19.83
N LEU A 93 -7.05 -1.70 19.30
CA LEU A 93 -7.85 -1.15 18.20
C LEU A 93 -7.71 -1.97 16.91
N ALA A 94 -6.52 -2.47 16.59
CA ALA A 94 -6.31 -3.33 15.42
C ALA A 94 -7.12 -4.63 15.52
N VAL A 95 -7.18 -5.25 16.70
CA VAL A 95 -8.03 -6.43 16.95
C VAL A 95 -9.51 -6.08 16.79
N ILE A 96 -9.96 -4.96 17.36
CA ILE A 96 -11.35 -4.48 17.22
C ILE A 96 -11.68 -4.26 15.73
N HIS A 97 -10.83 -3.56 14.98
CA HIS A 97 -11.03 -3.35 13.54
C HIS A 97 -11.06 -4.69 12.79
N GLY A 98 -10.15 -5.61 13.10
CA GLY A 98 -10.13 -6.94 12.51
C GLY A 98 -11.44 -7.69 12.71
N ILE A 99 -12.01 -7.66 13.94
CA ILE A 99 -13.30 -8.27 14.26
C ILE A 99 -14.45 -7.58 13.52
N VAL A 100 -14.48 -6.27 13.54
CA VAL A 100 -15.53 -5.49 12.85
C VAL A 100 -15.50 -5.75 11.35
N MET A 101 -14.32 -5.71 10.74
CA MET A 101 -14.16 -5.98 9.30
C MET A 101 -14.53 -7.43 8.96
N MET A 102 -14.11 -8.40 9.78
CA MET A 102 -14.49 -9.81 9.63
C MET A 102 -16.02 -9.95 9.57
N ILE A 103 -16.73 -9.45 10.58
CA ILE A 103 -18.17 -9.59 10.69
C ILE A 103 -18.90 -8.86 9.54
N LEU A 104 -18.58 -7.59 9.31
CA LEU A 104 -19.24 -6.78 8.28
C LEU A 104 -19.01 -7.32 6.87
N CYS A 105 -17.77 -7.74 6.56
CA CYS A 105 -17.45 -8.23 5.22
C CYS A 105 -18.02 -9.64 4.97
N ILE A 106 -18.02 -10.55 5.97
CA ILE A 106 -18.65 -11.87 5.83
C ILE A 106 -20.16 -11.76 5.64
N ILE A 107 -20.83 -10.90 6.40
CA ILE A 107 -22.27 -10.66 6.23
C ILE A 107 -22.58 -9.97 4.90
N GLY A 108 -21.73 -9.01 4.51
CA GLY A 108 -21.95 -8.19 3.32
C GLY A 108 -21.62 -8.88 1.99
N ILE A 109 -20.71 -9.87 1.98
CA ILE A 109 -20.19 -10.45 0.72
C ILE A 109 -21.28 -11.08 -0.18
N PRO A 110 -22.27 -11.82 0.31
CA PRO A 110 -23.31 -12.39 -0.56
C PRO A 110 -24.13 -11.32 -1.27
N TYR A 111 -24.40 -10.20 -0.60
CA TYR A 111 -25.13 -9.07 -1.18
C TYR A 111 -24.27 -8.33 -2.21
N PHE A 112 -22.99 -8.11 -1.88
CA PHE A 112 -22.04 -7.46 -2.77
C PHE A 112 -21.86 -8.22 -4.08
N LEU A 113 -21.66 -9.54 -4.04
CA LEU A 113 -21.49 -10.36 -5.24
C LEU A 113 -22.72 -10.34 -6.16
N ARG A 114 -23.92 -10.34 -5.59
CA ARG A 114 -25.18 -10.26 -6.36
C ARG A 114 -25.35 -8.94 -7.12
N LEU A 115 -24.61 -7.90 -6.79
CA LEU A 115 -24.61 -6.64 -7.55
C LEU A 115 -23.87 -6.76 -8.89
N PHE A 116 -22.96 -7.73 -9.02
CA PHE A 116 -22.07 -7.86 -10.17
C PHE A 116 -22.35 -9.10 -11.02
N THR A 117 -22.97 -10.13 -10.45
CA THR A 117 -23.27 -11.36 -11.17
C THR A 117 -24.57 -12.02 -10.67
N THR A 118 -25.25 -12.69 -11.59
CA THR A 118 -26.41 -13.56 -11.29
C THR A 118 -26.06 -15.04 -11.29
N ASP A 119 -24.81 -15.39 -11.64
CA ASP A 119 -24.35 -16.76 -11.67
C ASP A 119 -24.22 -17.31 -10.25
N ALA A 120 -25.06 -18.32 -9.95
CA ALA A 120 -25.14 -18.93 -8.63
C ALA A 120 -23.84 -19.65 -8.23
N ASN A 121 -23.11 -20.23 -9.20
CA ASN A 121 -21.85 -20.93 -8.95
C ASN A 121 -20.74 -19.95 -8.59
N VAL A 122 -20.59 -18.86 -9.35
CA VAL A 122 -19.64 -17.78 -9.06
C VAL A 122 -19.91 -17.16 -7.69
N ILE A 123 -21.19 -16.89 -7.35
CA ILE A 123 -21.56 -16.37 -6.04
C ILE A 123 -21.19 -17.37 -4.93
N ALA A 124 -21.50 -18.65 -5.09
CA ALA A 124 -21.19 -19.68 -4.09
C ALA A 124 -19.68 -19.82 -3.85
N LEU A 125 -18.88 -19.84 -4.92
CA LEU A 125 -17.41 -19.88 -4.85
C LEU A 125 -16.85 -18.63 -4.20
N GLY A 126 -17.35 -17.44 -4.57
CA GLY A 126 -16.93 -16.16 -3.99
C GLY A 126 -17.27 -16.05 -2.51
N VAL A 127 -18.46 -16.45 -2.09
CA VAL A 127 -18.84 -16.49 -0.67
C VAL A 127 -17.98 -17.47 0.11
N ARG A 128 -17.73 -18.66 -0.42
CA ARG A 128 -16.88 -19.68 0.22
C ARG A 128 -15.45 -19.16 0.42
N TYR A 129 -14.84 -18.61 -0.62
CA TYR A 129 -13.50 -18.01 -0.56
C TYR A 129 -13.43 -16.86 0.45
N ALA A 130 -14.33 -15.89 0.30
CA ALA A 130 -14.34 -14.68 1.10
C ALA A 130 -14.60 -14.96 2.58
N THR A 131 -15.52 -15.85 2.92
CA THR A 131 -15.81 -16.22 4.31
C THR A 131 -14.55 -16.76 5.00
N ILE A 132 -13.78 -17.59 4.32
CA ILE A 132 -12.54 -18.14 4.88
C ILE A 132 -11.48 -17.04 5.01
N VAL A 133 -11.17 -16.29 3.93
CA VAL A 133 -10.12 -15.26 3.94
C VAL A 133 -10.46 -14.15 4.95
N PHE A 134 -11.72 -13.70 5.01
CA PHE A 134 -12.12 -12.62 5.92
C PHE A 134 -12.11 -13.08 7.39
N SER A 135 -12.26 -14.37 7.67
CA SER A 135 -12.07 -14.92 9.03
C SER A 135 -10.65 -14.70 9.55
N PHE A 136 -9.66 -14.52 8.69
CA PHE A 136 -8.30 -14.17 9.05
C PHE A 136 -8.04 -12.66 9.22
N SER A 137 -9.08 -11.81 9.12
CA SER A 137 -8.92 -10.34 9.24
C SER A 137 -8.31 -9.89 10.57
N VAL A 138 -8.62 -10.58 11.66
CA VAL A 138 -8.02 -10.31 12.97
C VAL A 138 -6.52 -10.66 12.95
N ILE A 139 -6.17 -11.81 12.38
CA ILE A 139 -4.79 -12.27 12.22
C ILE A 139 -4.01 -11.30 11.34
N LEU A 140 -4.59 -10.84 10.24
CA LEU A 140 -4.01 -9.81 9.36
C LEU A 140 -3.72 -8.52 10.14
N SER A 141 -4.68 -8.02 10.92
CA SER A 141 -4.55 -6.78 11.68
C SER A 141 -3.46 -6.88 12.75
N VAL A 142 -3.38 -8.01 13.45
CA VAL A 142 -2.32 -8.31 14.42
C VAL A 142 -0.96 -8.42 13.74
N ASN A 143 -0.88 -9.13 12.62
CA ASN A 143 0.34 -9.27 11.82
C ASN A 143 0.88 -7.91 11.38
N LEU A 144 0.03 -7.06 10.80
CA LEU A 144 0.41 -5.72 10.38
C LEU A 144 0.82 -4.81 11.55
N THR A 145 0.20 -4.95 12.72
CA THR A 145 0.62 -4.21 13.92
C THR A 145 2.03 -4.59 14.34
N PHE A 146 2.37 -5.88 14.38
CA PHE A 146 3.74 -6.34 14.67
C PHE A 146 4.72 -5.89 13.58
N GLU A 147 4.32 -5.94 12.31
CA GLU A 147 5.11 -5.42 11.20
C GLU A 147 5.44 -3.95 11.41
N LYS A 148 4.45 -3.11 11.66
CA LYS A 148 4.61 -1.66 11.83
C LYS A 148 5.38 -1.30 13.10
N MET A 149 5.22 -2.05 14.19
CA MET A 149 6.06 -1.96 15.37
C MET A 149 7.53 -2.24 15.03
N ASN A 150 7.83 -3.35 14.32
CA ASN A 150 9.20 -3.67 13.94
C ASN A 150 9.82 -2.64 13.00
N GLN A 151 9.04 -2.10 12.07
CA GLN A 151 9.45 -0.98 11.21
C GLN A 151 9.79 0.27 12.04
N ALA A 152 8.93 0.64 13.00
CA ALA A 152 9.11 1.82 13.87
C ALA A 152 10.40 1.75 14.70
N ILE A 153 10.75 0.57 15.23
CA ILE A 153 11.98 0.37 16.00
C ILE A 153 13.23 0.11 15.13
N GLY A 154 13.09 0.10 13.80
CA GLY A 154 14.19 -0.07 12.85
C GLY A 154 14.56 -1.52 12.53
N ASN A 155 13.71 -2.50 12.85
CA ASN A 155 13.95 -3.93 12.59
C ASN A 155 13.42 -4.37 11.21
N MET A 156 13.79 -3.66 10.13
CA MET A 156 13.31 -3.96 8.78
C MET A 156 13.69 -5.37 8.28
N LYS A 157 14.82 -5.91 8.74
CA LYS A 157 15.23 -7.28 8.39
C LYS A 157 14.25 -8.33 8.91
N ILE A 158 13.73 -8.16 10.12
CA ILE A 158 12.72 -9.07 10.67
C ILE A 158 11.43 -8.96 9.88
N THR A 159 11.00 -7.74 9.55
CA THR A 159 9.82 -7.50 8.71
C THR A 159 9.97 -8.20 7.35
N MET A 160 11.11 -8.03 6.68
CA MET A 160 11.39 -8.69 5.41
C MET A 160 11.36 -10.23 5.54
N ILE A 161 12.08 -10.79 6.50
CA ILE A 161 12.16 -12.25 6.69
C ILE A 161 10.77 -12.84 6.99
N SER A 162 10.00 -12.20 7.87
CA SER A 162 8.65 -12.65 8.22
C SER A 162 7.74 -12.66 6.99
N LEU A 163 7.76 -11.59 6.20
CA LEU A 163 6.96 -11.49 4.98
C LEU A 163 7.41 -12.51 3.92
N LEU A 164 8.71 -12.66 3.70
CA LEU A 164 9.25 -13.64 2.76
C LEU A 164 8.82 -15.06 3.11
N ILE A 165 8.93 -15.45 4.38
CA ILE A 165 8.53 -16.80 4.83
C ILE A 165 7.03 -17.00 4.66
N GLY A 166 6.21 -15.97 4.97
CA GLY A 166 4.76 -16.02 4.74
C GLY A 166 4.39 -16.21 3.28
N CYS A 167 5.04 -15.46 2.36
CA CYS A 167 4.82 -15.58 0.92
C CYS A 167 5.28 -16.95 0.37
N VAL A 168 6.46 -17.41 0.76
CA VAL A 168 6.99 -18.72 0.33
C VAL A 168 6.10 -19.85 0.83
N LEU A 169 5.66 -19.79 2.07
CA LEU A 169 4.74 -20.78 2.61
C LEU A 169 3.42 -20.81 1.84
N ASN A 170 2.86 -19.66 1.53
CA ASN A 170 1.63 -19.58 0.74
C ASN A 170 1.84 -20.20 -0.65
N ILE A 171 2.91 -19.85 -1.39
CA ILE A 171 3.23 -20.41 -2.70
C ILE A 171 3.35 -21.94 -2.65
N ILE A 172 3.85 -22.50 -1.56
CA ILE A 172 3.96 -23.95 -1.37
C ILE A 172 2.60 -24.56 -1.03
N LEU A 173 1.85 -23.94 -0.12
CA LEU A 173 0.56 -24.45 0.35
C LEU A 173 -0.55 -24.34 -0.71
N ASP A 174 -0.51 -23.33 -1.58
CA ASP A 174 -1.52 -23.15 -2.62
C ASP A 174 -1.74 -24.43 -3.44
N PRO A 175 -0.76 -24.97 -4.17
CA PRO A 175 -0.97 -26.20 -4.96
C PRO A 175 -1.28 -27.41 -4.09
N MET A 176 -0.74 -27.48 -2.86
CA MET A 176 -0.97 -28.62 -1.98
C MET A 176 -2.40 -28.69 -1.49
N ILE A 177 -2.99 -27.56 -1.09
CA ILE A 177 -4.34 -27.53 -0.51
C ILE A 177 -5.41 -27.33 -1.61
N ILE A 178 -5.08 -26.65 -2.70
CA ILE A 178 -6.00 -26.47 -3.84
C ILE A 178 -6.27 -27.80 -4.52
N PHE A 179 -5.21 -28.55 -4.86
CA PHE A 179 -5.28 -29.74 -5.70
C PHE A 179 -5.14 -31.06 -4.91
N GLY A 180 -5.04 -31.01 -3.59
CA GLY A 180 -4.95 -32.21 -2.77
C GLY A 180 -3.63 -32.97 -2.92
N ILE A 181 -2.50 -32.25 -3.00
CA ILE A 181 -1.18 -32.89 -3.17
C ILE A 181 -0.63 -33.32 -1.79
N GLY A 182 -0.19 -34.56 -1.69
CA GLY A 182 0.38 -35.14 -0.45
C GLY A 182 -0.70 -35.48 0.58
N PRO A 183 -0.56 -35.06 1.86
CA PRO A 183 -1.49 -35.42 2.92
C PRO A 183 -2.74 -34.52 2.97
N PHE A 184 -2.87 -33.54 2.08
CA PHE A 184 -3.94 -32.56 2.09
C PHE A 184 -5.13 -32.99 1.21
N PRO A 185 -6.39 -32.74 1.64
CA PRO A 185 -7.53 -32.95 0.79
C PRO A 185 -7.60 -31.87 -0.30
N GLU A 186 -8.21 -32.22 -1.43
CA GLU A 186 -8.51 -31.25 -2.49
C GLU A 186 -9.65 -30.30 -2.05
N LEU A 187 -9.33 -29.04 -1.81
CA LEU A 187 -10.30 -28.05 -1.32
C LEU A 187 -10.65 -26.97 -2.36
N GLY A 188 -10.00 -26.98 -3.53
CA GLY A 188 -10.25 -26.00 -4.59
C GLY A 188 -10.06 -24.55 -4.09
N ILE A 189 -11.03 -23.66 -4.37
CA ILE A 189 -10.95 -22.25 -4.01
C ILE A 189 -10.88 -22.01 -2.48
N ALA A 190 -11.45 -22.90 -1.67
CA ALA A 190 -11.30 -22.84 -0.22
C ALA A 190 -9.86 -23.13 0.22
N GLY A 191 -9.15 -23.97 -0.55
CA GLY A 191 -7.72 -24.23 -0.36
C GLY A 191 -6.86 -23.00 -0.54
N ALA A 192 -7.10 -22.21 -1.60
CA ALA A 192 -6.44 -20.92 -1.83
C ALA A 192 -6.67 -19.95 -0.66
N ALA A 193 -7.92 -19.86 -0.18
CA ALA A 193 -8.26 -19.01 0.97
C ALA A 193 -7.53 -19.42 2.26
N LEU A 194 -7.44 -20.72 2.53
CA LEU A 194 -6.73 -21.26 3.70
C LEU A 194 -5.21 -21.04 3.59
N ALA A 195 -4.63 -21.29 2.41
CA ALA A 195 -3.20 -21.07 2.19
C ALA A 195 -2.82 -19.60 2.43
N THR A 196 -3.65 -18.66 1.93
CA THR A 196 -3.52 -17.22 2.19
C THR A 196 -3.57 -16.92 3.70
N GLY A 197 -4.54 -17.50 4.42
CA GLY A 197 -4.68 -17.33 5.87
C GLY A 197 -3.47 -17.88 6.66
N PHE A 198 -3.01 -19.07 6.35
CA PHE A 198 -1.82 -19.66 6.98
C PHE A 198 -0.55 -18.88 6.68
N GLY A 199 -0.41 -18.36 5.45
CA GLY A 199 0.67 -17.45 5.07
C GLY A 199 0.74 -16.20 5.94
N GLN A 200 -0.38 -15.76 6.52
CA GLN A 200 -0.43 -14.63 7.47
C GLN A 200 -0.17 -15.04 8.93
N CYS A 201 -0.42 -16.30 9.31
CA CYS A 201 -0.18 -16.78 10.68
C CYS A 201 1.32 -16.92 10.99
N VAL A 202 2.11 -17.43 10.05
CA VAL A 202 3.53 -17.72 10.27
C VAL A 202 4.36 -16.46 10.57
N PRO A 203 4.18 -15.34 9.85
CA PRO A 203 4.83 -14.08 10.21
C PRO A 203 4.60 -13.66 11.67
N ILE A 204 3.41 -13.87 12.22
CA ILE A 204 3.11 -13.54 13.63
C ILE A 204 3.98 -14.34 14.58
N VAL A 205 4.15 -15.64 14.32
CA VAL A 205 5.01 -16.52 15.15
C VAL A 205 6.45 -16.01 15.14
N ILE A 206 6.95 -15.60 13.97
CA ILE A 206 8.31 -15.03 13.83
C ILE A 206 8.42 -13.71 14.59
N TYR A 207 7.42 -12.83 14.49
CA TYR A 207 7.40 -11.56 15.22
C TYR A 207 7.36 -11.77 16.74
N ILE A 208 6.52 -12.69 17.22
CA ILE A 208 6.45 -13.05 18.65
C ILE A 208 7.79 -13.62 19.12
N ALA A 209 8.37 -14.55 18.38
CA ALA A 209 9.68 -15.13 18.72
C ALA A 209 10.78 -14.06 18.78
N ALA A 210 10.79 -13.13 17.82
CA ALA A 210 11.72 -12.01 17.80
C ALA A 210 11.49 -11.03 18.96
N TYR A 211 10.23 -10.77 19.31
CA TYR A 211 9.84 -9.93 20.43
C TYR A 211 10.26 -10.49 21.78
N LEU A 212 10.17 -11.83 21.96
CA LEU A 212 10.55 -12.50 23.20
C LEU A 212 12.08 -12.62 23.37
N LYS A 213 12.83 -12.82 22.27
CA LYS A 213 14.29 -13.06 22.29
C LYS A 213 15.14 -11.80 22.37
N ARG A 214 14.62 -10.61 22.07
CA ARG A 214 15.40 -9.36 21.99
C ARG A 214 15.08 -8.39 23.11
N PRO A 215 16.05 -7.51 23.51
CA PRO A 215 15.76 -6.42 24.44
C PRO A 215 14.61 -5.56 23.89
N LYS A 216 13.57 -5.43 24.69
CA LYS A 216 12.34 -4.74 24.28
C LYS A 216 12.60 -3.24 24.23
N ARG A 217 12.58 -2.66 23.03
CA ARG A 217 12.59 -1.20 22.83
C ARG A 217 11.22 -0.59 23.10
N VAL A 218 10.17 -1.37 22.78
CA VAL A 218 8.76 -1.08 23.06
C VAL A 218 8.11 -2.35 23.57
N ALA A 219 7.22 -2.26 24.55
CA ALA A 219 6.61 -3.42 25.21
C ALA A 219 5.09 -3.27 25.31
N PHE A 220 4.38 -4.40 25.14
CA PHE A 220 2.98 -4.49 25.53
C PHE A 220 2.86 -4.42 27.06
N ARG A 221 1.99 -3.53 27.55
CA ARG A 221 1.77 -3.32 28.97
C ARG A 221 0.30 -3.44 29.33
N ARG A 222 -0.01 -4.24 30.33
CA ARG A 222 -1.41 -4.43 30.78
C ARG A 222 -2.08 -3.16 31.27
N GLU A 223 -1.31 -2.25 31.85
CA GLU A 223 -1.78 -0.94 32.32
C GLU A 223 -2.35 -0.04 31.21
N TYR A 224 -1.96 -0.27 29.93
CA TYR A 224 -2.39 0.50 28.77
C TYR A 224 -3.44 -0.20 27.91
N LEU A 225 -4.10 -1.26 28.41
CA LEU A 225 -5.18 -1.95 27.67
C LEU A 225 -6.45 -1.09 27.54
N HIS A 226 -6.66 -0.12 28.44
CA HIS A 226 -7.74 0.82 28.34
C HIS A 226 -7.45 1.89 27.29
N LEU A 227 -8.45 2.17 26.45
CA LEU A 227 -8.32 3.16 25.38
C LEU A 227 -8.40 4.57 25.93
N THR A 228 -7.37 5.37 25.69
CA THR A 228 -7.36 6.79 26.02
C THR A 228 -7.78 7.62 24.82
N ARG A 229 -8.51 8.72 25.05
CA ARG A 229 -8.96 9.62 24.00
C ARG A 229 -7.79 10.24 23.24
N GLU A 230 -6.69 10.54 23.93
CA GLU A 230 -5.49 11.16 23.35
C GLU A 230 -4.87 10.26 22.28
N VAL A 231 -4.51 9.01 22.67
CA VAL A 231 -3.87 8.05 21.76
C VAL A 231 -4.82 7.66 20.63
N THR A 232 -6.07 7.35 20.96
CA THR A 232 -7.08 6.98 19.96
C THR A 232 -7.28 8.08 18.93
N LYS A 233 -7.50 9.34 19.35
CA LYS A 233 -7.65 10.48 18.43
C LYS A 233 -6.43 10.64 17.52
N ARG A 234 -5.22 10.49 18.06
CA ARG A 234 -3.98 10.64 17.29
C ARG A 234 -3.79 9.48 16.31
N LEU A 235 -4.09 8.24 16.70
CA LEU A 235 -4.06 7.08 15.78
C LEU A 235 -5.02 7.26 14.61
N TYR A 236 -6.27 7.69 14.88
CA TYR A 236 -7.26 7.89 13.81
C TYR A 236 -6.93 9.12 12.95
N SER A 237 -6.33 10.18 13.48
CA SER A 237 -5.94 11.36 12.69
C SER A 237 -4.85 11.06 11.66
N ILE A 238 -4.10 9.97 11.83
CA ILE A 238 -3.09 9.50 10.89
C ILE A 238 -3.64 8.33 10.06
N GLY A 239 -4.28 7.38 10.73
CA GLY A 239 -4.73 6.12 10.12
C GLY A 239 -5.86 6.31 9.11
N VAL A 240 -6.89 7.09 9.45
CA VAL A 240 -8.04 7.32 8.53
C VAL A 240 -7.59 8.02 7.23
N PRO A 241 -6.80 9.11 7.27
CA PRO A 241 -6.24 9.68 6.05
C PRO A 241 -5.43 8.67 5.22
N ALA A 242 -4.63 7.80 5.86
CA ALA A 242 -3.86 6.80 5.15
C ALA A 242 -4.75 5.72 4.48
N ILE A 243 -5.85 5.30 5.13
CA ILE A 243 -6.87 4.42 4.53
C ILE A 243 -7.50 5.09 3.30
N LEU A 244 -7.92 6.35 3.44
CA LEU A 244 -8.53 7.11 2.35
C LEU A 244 -7.55 7.29 1.18
N ASN A 245 -6.27 7.55 1.44
CA ASN A 245 -5.24 7.63 0.39
C ASN A 245 -5.20 6.36 -0.47
N MET A 246 -5.34 5.19 0.13
CA MET A 246 -5.38 3.92 -0.60
C MET A 246 -6.68 3.76 -1.41
N ALA A 247 -7.81 4.23 -0.89
CA ALA A 247 -9.09 4.16 -1.58
C ALA A 247 -9.18 5.11 -2.78
N LEU A 248 -8.50 6.27 -2.73
CA LEU A 248 -8.52 7.27 -3.81
C LEU A 248 -7.99 6.72 -5.14
N THR A 249 -7.06 5.77 -5.12
CA THR A 249 -6.55 5.13 -6.35
C THR A 249 -7.62 4.31 -7.07
N SER A 250 -8.52 3.68 -6.33
CA SER A 250 -9.66 2.95 -6.91
C SER A 250 -10.69 3.90 -7.53
N VAL A 251 -10.96 5.04 -6.87
CA VAL A 251 -11.83 6.09 -7.43
C VAL A 251 -11.26 6.63 -8.74
N LEU A 252 -9.96 6.93 -8.76
CA LEU A 252 -9.24 7.36 -9.95
C LEU A 252 -9.40 6.37 -11.10
N THR A 253 -9.06 5.10 -10.85
CA THR A 253 -9.10 4.05 -11.88
C THR A 253 -10.51 3.89 -12.44
N THR A 254 -11.53 3.88 -11.59
CA THR A 254 -12.93 3.78 -12.01
C THR A 254 -13.35 4.97 -12.87
N ALA A 255 -13.01 6.20 -12.46
CA ALA A 255 -13.36 7.39 -13.21
C ALA A 255 -12.68 7.44 -14.59
N LEU A 256 -11.37 7.14 -14.65
CA LEU A 256 -10.64 7.13 -15.92
C LEU A 256 -11.10 6.00 -16.85
N ASN A 257 -11.43 4.83 -16.31
CA ASN A 257 -12.03 3.75 -17.10
C ASN A 257 -13.38 4.18 -17.72
N ALA A 258 -14.22 4.85 -16.93
CA ALA A 258 -15.51 5.36 -17.45
C ALA A 258 -15.32 6.39 -18.57
N ILE A 259 -14.35 7.30 -18.44
CA ILE A 259 -14.04 8.29 -19.48
C ILE A 259 -13.51 7.60 -20.75
N LEU A 260 -12.58 6.65 -20.61
CA LEU A 260 -11.96 5.96 -21.75
C LEU A 260 -12.91 4.97 -22.45
N ALA A 261 -13.80 4.32 -21.68
CA ALA A 261 -14.83 3.42 -22.24
C ALA A 261 -15.77 4.12 -23.21
N ALA A 262 -15.99 5.43 -23.06
CA ALA A 262 -16.78 6.24 -24.01
C ALA A 262 -16.12 6.36 -25.39
N PHE A 263 -14.81 6.12 -25.52
CA PHE A 263 -14.09 6.13 -26.79
C PHE A 263 -13.92 4.71 -27.36
N SER A 264 -13.36 3.79 -26.59
CA SER A 264 -13.19 2.38 -26.96
C SER A 264 -12.71 1.53 -25.78
N GLN A 265 -13.11 0.26 -25.76
CA GLN A 265 -12.59 -0.73 -24.80
C GLN A 265 -11.06 -0.94 -24.92
N THR A 266 -10.49 -0.70 -26.09
CA THR A 266 -9.04 -0.73 -26.30
C THR A 266 -8.30 0.26 -25.39
N TYR A 267 -8.83 1.47 -25.19
CA TYR A 267 -8.20 2.46 -24.30
C TYR A 267 -8.33 2.08 -22.81
N VAL A 268 -9.42 1.43 -22.42
CA VAL A 268 -9.58 0.86 -21.08
C VAL A 268 -8.52 -0.21 -20.83
N LEU A 269 -8.30 -1.09 -21.80
CA LEU A 269 -7.23 -2.11 -21.74
C LEU A 269 -5.85 -1.47 -21.65
N VAL A 270 -5.57 -0.43 -22.46
CA VAL A 270 -4.30 0.32 -22.40
C VAL A 270 -4.07 0.92 -21.02
N LEU A 271 -5.09 1.53 -20.39
CA LEU A 271 -4.99 2.06 -19.04
C LEU A 271 -4.70 0.94 -18.03
N GLY A 272 -5.38 -0.21 -18.15
CA GLY A 272 -5.14 -1.38 -17.29
C GLY A 272 -3.70 -1.89 -17.37
N ILE A 273 -3.14 -1.98 -18.59
CA ILE A 273 -1.73 -2.38 -18.80
C ILE A 273 -0.79 -1.32 -18.20
N TYR A 274 -1.07 -0.04 -18.42
CA TYR A 274 -0.30 1.05 -17.81
C TYR A 274 -0.24 0.92 -16.29
N TYR A 275 -1.36 0.68 -15.60
CA TYR A 275 -1.35 0.53 -14.14
C TYR A 275 -0.55 -0.70 -13.67
N LYS A 276 -0.55 -1.80 -14.42
CA LYS A 276 0.32 -2.94 -14.13
C LYS A 276 1.80 -2.56 -14.24
N LEU A 277 2.20 -1.89 -15.33
CA LEU A 277 3.56 -1.39 -15.50
C LEU A 277 3.93 -0.38 -14.43
N GLN A 278 3.05 0.56 -14.11
CA GLN A 278 3.25 1.56 -13.06
C GLN A 278 3.52 0.89 -11.71
N THR A 279 2.80 -0.17 -11.35
CA THR A 279 3.01 -0.91 -10.10
C THR A 279 4.47 -1.38 -9.98
N PHE A 280 5.04 -1.96 -11.03
CA PHE A 280 6.45 -2.40 -11.03
C PHE A 280 7.43 -1.23 -10.95
N LEU A 281 7.16 -0.14 -11.67
CA LEU A 281 8.03 1.05 -11.69
C LEU A 281 8.02 1.79 -10.34
N TYR A 282 6.87 1.86 -9.67
CA TYR A 282 6.73 2.56 -8.38
C TYR A 282 7.11 1.70 -7.17
N MET A 283 7.22 0.39 -7.33
CA MET A 283 7.53 -0.53 -6.23
C MET A 283 8.83 -0.17 -5.51
N PRO A 284 9.98 0.08 -6.17
CA PRO A 284 11.20 0.48 -5.49
C PRO A 284 11.06 1.81 -4.74
N ALA A 285 10.40 2.80 -5.37
CA ALA A 285 10.16 4.10 -4.76
C ALA A 285 9.30 3.99 -3.48
N ASN A 286 8.22 3.20 -3.53
CA ASN A 286 7.38 2.93 -2.37
C ASN A 286 8.14 2.19 -1.26
N GLY A 287 9.03 1.26 -1.60
CA GLY A 287 9.90 0.58 -0.64
C GLY A 287 10.84 1.54 0.07
N ILE A 288 11.41 2.51 -0.65
CA ILE A 288 12.25 3.57 -0.06
C ILE A 288 11.43 4.45 0.88
N ILE A 289 10.21 4.83 0.50
CA ILE A 289 9.31 5.62 1.34
C ILE A 289 8.93 4.87 2.62
N GLN A 290 8.66 3.57 2.54
CA GLN A 290 8.39 2.78 3.74
C GLN A 290 9.58 2.73 4.69
N GLY A 291 10.82 2.68 4.17
CA GLY A 291 12.03 2.77 4.98
C GLY A 291 12.26 4.16 5.57
N MET A 292 11.88 5.22 4.86
CA MET A 292 12.01 6.62 5.29
C MET A 292 11.06 6.97 6.44
N ARG A 293 9.80 6.52 6.41
CA ARG A 293 8.75 6.90 7.38
C ARG A 293 9.20 6.81 8.84
N PRO A 294 9.66 5.66 9.36
CA PRO A 294 10.09 5.56 10.75
C PRO A 294 11.34 6.38 11.06
N LEU A 295 12.22 6.60 10.07
CA LEU A 295 13.41 7.46 10.25
C LEU A 295 13.01 8.92 10.42
N ILE A 296 12.08 9.41 9.60
CA ILE A 296 11.52 10.75 9.73
C ILE A 296 10.82 10.90 11.09
N GLY A 297 9.92 9.98 11.44
CA GLY A 297 9.20 10.03 12.71
C GLY A 297 10.14 10.05 13.92
N TYR A 298 11.14 9.18 13.93
CA TYR A 298 12.13 9.11 15.02
C TYR A 298 12.95 10.40 15.14
N ASN A 299 13.51 10.90 14.04
CA ASN A 299 14.35 12.10 14.07
C ASN A 299 13.53 13.36 14.38
N TYR A 300 12.26 13.40 13.93
CA TYR A 300 11.34 14.48 14.28
C TYR A 300 11.02 14.48 15.79
N GLY A 301 10.67 13.33 16.37
CA GLY A 301 10.46 13.20 17.81
C GLY A 301 11.72 13.53 18.63
N ALA A 302 12.92 13.32 18.07
CA ALA A 302 14.18 13.66 18.70
C ALA A 302 14.60 15.15 18.54
N GLY A 303 13.76 16.00 17.90
CA GLY A 303 14.10 17.40 17.61
C GLY A 303 15.18 17.60 16.54
N GLU A 304 15.54 16.55 15.79
CA GLU A 304 16.60 16.59 14.78
C GLU A 304 16.07 17.04 13.40
N HIS A 305 15.51 18.23 13.33
CA HIS A 305 14.86 18.77 12.13
C HIS A 305 15.75 18.79 10.89
N LYS A 306 17.07 19.09 11.06
CA LYS A 306 18.02 19.06 9.95
C LYS A 306 18.16 17.66 9.35
N ARG A 307 18.12 16.61 10.18
CA ARG A 307 18.17 15.22 9.71
C ARG A 307 16.86 14.81 9.04
N VAL A 308 15.72 15.28 9.51
CA VAL A 308 14.42 15.08 8.84
C VAL A 308 14.47 15.64 7.42
N GLU A 309 14.98 16.88 7.25
CA GLU A 309 15.11 17.50 5.93
C GLU A 309 16.09 16.74 5.02
N GLN A 310 17.24 16.33 5.55
CA GLN A 310 18.23 15.55 4.80
C GLN A 310 17.68 14.18 4.36
N LEU A 311 16.93 13.49 5.23
CA LEU A 311 16.24 12.23 4.90
C LEU A 311 15.21 12.43 3.79
N TYR A 312 14.40 13.49 3.89
CA TYR A 312 13.41 13.84 2.86
C TYR A 312 14.08 14.12 1.51
N ARG A 313 15.11 15.00 1.48
CA ARG A 313 15.82 15.35 0.25
C ARG A 313 16.51 14.15 -0.39
N LEU A 314 17.14 13.30 0.42
CA LEU A 314 17.78 12.09 -0.08
C LEU A 314 16.78 11.10 -0.65
N THR A 315 15.66 10.87 0.04
CA THR A 315 14.59 10.00 -0.47
C THR A 315 14.00 10.55 -1.76
N LEU A 316 13.75 11.86 -1.84
CA LEU A 316 13.27 12.50 -3.04
C LEU A 316 14.25 12.33 -4.21
N LEU A 317 15.54 12.51 -3.98
CA LEU A 317 16.57 12.30 -5.01
C LEU A 317 16.58 10.86 -5.52
N LEU A 318 16.55 9.87 -4.61
CA LEU A 318 16.49 8.46 -4.99
C LEU A 318 15.23 8.12 -5.78
N ASN A 319 14.08 8.64 -5.36
CA ASN A 319 12.83 8.44 -6.07
C ASN A 319 12.83 9.12 -7.45
N ILE A 320 13.40 10.31 -7.58
CA ILE A 320 13.61 10.97 -8.89
C ILE A 320 14.48 10.08 -9.79
N CYS A 321 15.59 9.52 -9.29
CA CYS A 321 16.45 8.62 -10.07
C CYS A 321 15.68 7.38 -10.56
N ILE A 322 14.86 6.74 -9.69
CA ILE A 322 14.04 5.59 -10.04
C ILE A 322 13.00 5.95 -11.08
N MET A 323 12.30 7.07 -10.90
CA MET A 323 11.27 7.54 -11.84
C MET A 323 11.87 7.97 -13.19
N THR A 324 13.09 8.54 -13.17
CA THR A 324 13.84 8.85 -14.40
C THR A 324 14.19 7.56 -15.14
N ALA A 325 14.66 6.53 -14.45
CA ALA A 325 14.92 5.23 -15.08
C ALA A 325 13.62 4.63 -15.67
N GLY A 326 12.50 4.72 -14.96
CA GLY A 326 11.19 4.31 -15.46
C GLY A 326 10.76 5.10 -16.70
N MET A 327 10.98 6.42 -16.72
CA MET A 327 10.72 7.27 -17.90
C MET A 327 11.58 6.84 -19.09
N ILE A 328 12.87 6.62 -18.89
CA ILE A 328 13.79 6.17 -19.96
C ILE A 328 13.31 4.81 -20.53
N LEU A 329 12.91 3.86 -19.70
CA LEU A 329 12.36 2.58 -20.15
C LEU A 329 11.10 2.78 -21.00
N CYS A 330 10.18 3.63 -20.57
CA CYS A 330 8.95 3.92 -21.33
C CYS A 330 9.23 4.64 -22.65
N LEU A 331 10.31 5.41 -22.76
CA LEU A 331 10.69 6.09 -24.01
C LEU A 331 11.46 5.18 -24.97
N THR A 332 12.30 4.27 -24.44
CA THR A 332 13.20 3.46 -25.29
C THR A 332 12.59 2.15 -25.77
N ILE A 333 11.77 1.51 -24.95
CA ILE A 333 11.21 0.17 -25.25
C ILE A 333 9.69 0.06 -25.02
N PRO A 334 8.86 1.10 -25.30
CA PRO A 334 7.45 1.09 -24.96
C PRO A 334 6.69 -0.06 -25.63
N GLY A 335 7.02 -0.38 -26.89
CA GLY A 335 6.40 -1.48 -27.61
C GLY A 335 6.63 -2.85 -26.97
N LYS A 336 7.83 -3.10 -26.42
CA LYS A 336 8.13 -4.35 -25.69
C LYS A 336 7.38 -4.39 -24.36
N LEU A 337 7.29 -3.25 -23.66
CA LEU A 337 6.56 -3.16 -22.40
C LEU A 337 5.05 -3.43 -22.60
N MET A 338 4.46 -2.86 -23.62
CA MET A 338 3.05 -3.11 -23.95
C MET A 338 2.83 -4.52 -24.50
N GLY A 339 3.73 -5.02 -25.36
CA GLY A 339 3.66 -6.36 -25.94
C GLY A 339 3.82 -7.50 -24.93
N ALA A 340 4.36 -7.23 -23.75
CA ALA A 340 4.38 -8.20 -22.66
C ALA A 340 2.97 -8.51 -22.08
N PHE A 341 1.97 -7.64 -22.35
CA PHE A 341 0.62 -7.76 -21.81
C PHE A 341 -0.49 -7.72 -22.89
N ALA A 342 -0.15 -7.43 -24.14
CA ALA A 342 -1.11 -7.35 -25.25
C ALA A 342 -0.51 -7.94 -26.53
N GLU A 343 -1.33 -8.68 -27.30
CA GLU A 343 -0.94 -9.26 -28.59
C GLU A 343 -1.46 -8.41 -29.79
N ASN A 344 -2.57 -7.67 -29.56
CA ASN A 344 -3.19 -6.88 -30.61
C ASN A 344 -2.31 -5.66 -30.97
N PRO A 345 -1.87 -5.52 -32.26
CA PRO A 345 -1.02 -4.43 -32.69
C PRO A 345 -1.60 -3.05 -32.43
N GLN A 346 -2.93 -2.86 -32.58
CA GLN A 346 -3.61 -1.59 -32.32
C GLN A 346 -3.55 -1.21 -30.84
N THR A 347 -3.71 -2.19 -29.93
CA THR A 347 -3.59 -1.98 -28.47
C THR A 347 -2.15 -1.59 -28.12
N ILE A 348 -1.16 -2.27 -28.71
CA ILE A 348 0.25 -1.94 -28.49
C ILE A 348 0.55 -0.52 -28.97
N GLN A 349 0.12 -0.14 -30.16
CA GLN A 349 0.35 1.19 -30.71
C GLN A 349 -0.28 2.29 -29.87
N ASN A 350 -1.53 2.13 -29.44
CA ASN A 350 -2.21 3.07 -28.53
C ASN A 350 -1.50 3.14 -27.18
N GLY A 351 -1.01 2.03 -26.68
CA GLY A 351 -0.24 1.96 -25.44
C GLY A 351 1.13 2.65 -25.54
N VAL A 352 1.81 2.52 -26.66
CA VAL A 352 3.07 3.25 -26.94
C VAL A 352 2.85 4.76 -26.86
N ILE A 353 1.78 5.26 -27.50
CA ILE A 353 1.42 6.68 -27.44
C ILE A 353 1.13 7.10 -25.98
N ALA A 354 0.35 6.30 -25.25
CA ALA A 354 0.03 6.56 -23.85
C ALA A 354 1.30 6.63 -22.98
N LEU A 355 2.20 5.65 -23.11
CA LEU A 355 3.44 5.59 -22.33
C LEU A 355 4.37 6.78 -22.63
N HIS A 356 4.52 7.15 -23.90
CA HIS A 356 5.33 8.31 -24.30
C HIS A 356 4.82 9.63 -23.71
N ILE A 357 3.51 9.78 -23.53
CA ILE A 357 2.95 11.00 -22.94
C ILE A 357 3.04 10.93 -21.40
N ILE A 358 2.55 9.86 -20.78
CA ILE A 358 2.42 9.76 -19.32
C ILE A 358 3.77 9.76 -18.60
N CYS A 359 4.81 9.15 -19.21
CA CYS A 359 6.11 8.95 -18.54
C CYS A 359 6.80 10.27 -18.12
N PHE A 360 6.53 11.38 -18.78
CA PHE A 360 7.03 12.70 -18.36
C PHE A 360 6.50 13.13 -16.98
N GLY A 361 5.33 12.64 -16.58
CA GLY A 361 4.79 12.86 -15.25
C GLY A 361 5.51 12.09 -14.14
N PHE A 362 6.28 11.04 -14.44
CA PHE A 362 6.88 10.17 -13.42
C PHE A 362 7.84 10.93 -12.50
N ILE A 363 8.73 11.76 -13.05
CA ILE A 363 9.70 12.53 -12.25
C ILE A 363 8.96 13.46 -11.28
N LEU A 364 7.91 14.11 -11.74
CA LEU A 364 7.10 15.04 -10.94
C LEU A 364 6.30 14.30 -9.87
N SER A 365 5.81 13.10 -10.19
CA SER A 365 5.11 12.25 -9.22
C SER A 365 5.97 11.86 -8.02
N ALA A 366 7.30 11.72 -8.21
CA ALA A 366 8.23 11.45 -7.12
C ALA A 366 8.13 12.50 -5.99
N VAL A 367 7.86 13.76 -6.33
CA VAL A 367 7.71 14.86 -5.36
C VAL A 367 6.47 14.63 -4.49
N SER A 368 5.32 14.40 -5.11
CA SER A 368 4.05 14.20 -4.40
C SER A 368 4.07 12.95 -3.53
N VAL A 369 4.57 11.83 -4.06
CA VAL A 369 4.60 10.53 -3.35
C VAL A 369 5.57 10.58 -2.17
N THR A 370 6.74 11.21 -2.35
CA THR A 370 7.72 11.37 -1.26
C THR A 370 7.19 12.32 -0.18
N ALA A 371 6.52 13.42 -0.55
CA ALA A 371 5.94 14.35 0.40
C ALA A 371 4.81 13.69 1.22
N CYS A 372 3.92 12.90 0.59
CA CYS A 372 2.90 12.14 1.30
C CYS A 372 3.52 11.18 2.32
N GLY A 373 4.52 10.38 1.91
CA GLY A 373 5.19 9.46 2.81
C GLY A 373 5.92 10.13 3.97
N ALA A 374 6.53 11.30 3.73
CA ALA A 374 7.17 12.10 4.77
C ALA A 374 6.15 12.66 5.77
N LEU A 375 5.04 13.21 5.29
CA LEU A 375 3.95 13.72 6.13
C LEU A 375 3.32 12.61 6.98
N GLU A 376 3.15 11.40 6.44
CA GLU A 376 2.69 10.23 7.20
C GLU A 376 3.70 9.85 8.30
N GLY A 377 5.01 9.87 8.01
CA GLY A 377 6.06 9.66 9.00
C GLY A 377 6.08 10.72 10.10
N LEU A 378 5.76 11.98 9.75
CA LEU A 378 5.57 13.10 10.69
C LEU A 378 4.25 13.03 11.46
N GLY A 379 3.42 12.02 11.23
CA GLY A 379 2.10 11.92 11.87
C GLY A 379 1.08 12.94 11.36
N LYS A 380 1.33 13.53 10.19
CA LYS A 380 0.47 14.56 9.56
C LYS A 380 -0.38 13.95 8.45
N GLY A 381 -1.34 13.10 8.85
CA GLY A 381 -2.17 12.35 7.90
C GLY A 381 -3.05 13.26 7.03
N ILE A 382 -3.68 14.29 7.60
CA ILE A 382 -4.57 15.19 6.84
C ILE A 382 -3.84 15.93 5.71
N PRO A 383 -2.66 16.57 5.93
CA PRO A 383 -1.88 17.14 4.84
C PRO A 383 -1.51 16.14 3.74
N SER A 384 -1.17 14.88 4.10
CA SER A 384 -0.93 13.81 3.12
C SER A 384 -2.19 13.50 2.30
N LEU A 385 -3.34 13.38 2.95
CA LEU A 385 -4.62 13.15 2.28
C LEU A 385 -4.99 14.29 1.32
N LEU A 386 -4.75 15.55 1.69
CA LEU A 386 -5.03 16.69 0.82
C LEU A 386 -4.20 16.65 -0.48
N ILE A 387 -2.93 16.25 -0.40
CA ILE A 387 -2.08 16.07 -1.59
C ILE A 387 -2.66 14.94 -2.46
N SER A 388 -2.99 13.80 -1.88
CA SER A 388 -3.52 12.65 -2.61
C SER A 388 -4.90 12.94 -3.20
N LEU A 389 -5.78 13.61 -2.48
CA LEU A 389 -7.11 14.01 -2.95
C LEU A 389 -7.01 14.96 -4.14
N SER A 390 -6.11 15.96 -4.05
CA SER A 390 -5.89 16.89 -5.15
C SER A 390 -5.38 16.15 -6.39
N ARG A 391 -4.44 15.22 -6.23
CA ARG A 391 -3.83 14.45 -7.31
C ARG A 391 -4.80 13.48 -7.96
N TYR A 392 -5.49 12.65 -7.16
CA TYR A 392 -6.27 11.51 -7.66
C TYR A 392 -7.73 11.84 -8.00
N VAL A 393 -8.26 12.96 -7.51
CA VAL A 393 -9.68 13.30 -7.74
C VAL A 393 -9.83 14.72 -8.29
N VAL A 394 -9.35 15.74 -7.55
CA VAL A 394 -9.66 17.14 -7.82
C VAL A 394 -9.01 17.65 -9.12
N LEU A 395 -7.81 17.19 -9.44
CA LEU A 395 -7.09 17.63 -10.65
C LEU A 395 -7.31 16.68 -11.82
N ILE A 396 -6.98 15.39 -11.64
CA ILE A 396 -6.90 14.49 -12.80
C ILE A 396 -8.27 14.22 -13.45
N ILE A 397 -9.33 14.03 -12.65
CA ILE A 397 -10.65 13.69 -13.21
C ILE A 397 -11.22 14.84 -14.03
N PRO A 398 -11.28 16.10 -13.53
CA PRO A 398 -11.72 17.22 -14.35
C PRO A 398 -10.82 17.49 -15.56
N LEU A 399 -9.49 17.41 -15.40
CA LEU A 399 -8.56 17.60 -16.52
C LEU A 399 -8.72 16.51 -17.58
N ALA A 400 -8.90 15.24 -17.19
CA ALA A 400 -9.16 14.15 -18.11
C ALA A 400 -10.48 14.34 -18.87
N LEU A 401 -11.55 14.79 -18.19
CA LEU A 401 -12.83 15.13 -18.84
C LEU A 401 -12.71 16.30 -19.81
N ILE A 402 -12.00 17.35 -19.45
CA ILE A 402 -11.82 18.52 -20.30
C ILE A 402 -10.95 18.16 -21.51
N PHE A 403 -9.77 17.60 -21.28
CA PHE A 403 -8.82 17.30 -22.36
C PHE A 403 -9.32 16.21 -23.31
N SER A 404 -10.12 15.24 -22.80
CA SER A 404 -10.73 14.24 -23.67
C SER A 404 -11.71 14.81 -24.66
N ARG A 405 -12.35 15.96 -24.37
CA ARG A 405 -13.23 16.66 -25.33
C ARG A 405 -12.46 17.33 -26.46
N PHE A 406 -11.22 17.78 -26.20
CA PHE A 406 -10.42 18.49 -27.22
C PHE A 406 -9.48 17.54 -27.98
N PHE A 407 -8.94 16.54 -27.33
CA PHE A 407 -7.89 15.66 -27.86
C PHE A 407 -8.31 14.18 -27.93
N GLY A 408 -9.59 13.87 -27.74
CA GLY A 408 -10.06 12.48 -27.67
C GLY A 408 -9.42 11.70 -26.53
N ALA A 409 -9.26 10.40 -26.70
CA ALA A 409 -8.65 9.52 -25.67
C ALA A 409 -7.22 9.95 -25.29
N ALA A 410 -6.44 10.52 -26.22
CA ALA A 410 -5.09 11.03 -25.90
C ALA A 410 -5.10 12.17 -24.88
N GLY A 411 -6.21 12.93 -24.79
CA GLY A 411 -6.38 13.97 -23.79
C GLY A 411 -6.28 13.44 -22.35
N VAL A 412 -6.73 12.21 -22.10
CA VAL A 412 -6.62 11.58 -20.79
C VAL A 412 -5.14 11.39 -20.40
N TRP A 413 -4.29 11.01 -21.38
CA TRP A 413 -2.85 10.84 -21.14
C TRP A 413 -2.15 12.17 -20.83
N HIS A 414 -2.51 13.23 -21.52
CA HIS A 414 -2.02 14.58 -21.23
C HIS A 414 -2.45 15.08 -19.84
N ALA A 415 -3.65 14.70 -19.38
CA ALA A 415 -4.11 15.04 -18.03
C ALA A 415 -3.19 14.51 -16.93
N PHE A 416 -2.55 13.35 -17.10
CA PHE A 416 -1.56 12.85 -16.15
C PHE A 416 -0.39 13.83 -15.96
N CYS A 417 0.22 14.30 -17.04
CA CYS A 417 1.38 15.21 -16.98
C CYS A 417 1.03 16.53 -16.29
N VAL A 418 -0.10 17.13 -16.64
CA VAL A 418 -0.55 18.39 -16.05
C VAL A 418 -0.88 18.19 -14.57
N THR A 419 -1.58 17.10 -14.23
CA THR A 419 -1.91 16.76 -12.85
C THR A 419 -0.66 16.56 -12.00
N GLU A 420 0.33 15.81 -12.48
CA GLU A 420 1.56 15.59 -11.72
C GLU A 420 2.34 16.87 -11.49
N THR A 421 2.35 17.78 -12.49
CA THR A 421 2.98 19.10 -12.34
C THR A 421 2.31 19.93 -11.26
N LEU A 422 1.00 20.09 -11.33
CA LEU A 422 0.24 20.86 -10.34
C LEU A 422 0.30 20.23 -8.95
N SER A 423 0.20 18.91 -8.88
CA SER A 423 0.29 18.17 -7.62
C SER A 423 1.67 18.26 -6.99
N ALA A 424 2.74 18.26 -7.77
CA ALA A 424 4.10 18.44 -7.25
C ALA A 424 4.28 19.84 -6.61
N VAL A 425 3.78 20.88 -7.25
CA VAL A 425 3.81 22.25 -6.68
C VAL A 425 3.01 22.30 -5.39
N PHE A 426 1.79 21.75 -5.41
CA PHE A 426 0.91 21.70 -4.23
C PHE A 426 1.52 20.90 -3.08
N ALA A 427 2.16 19.77 -3.39
CA ALA A 427 2.84 18.93 -2.41
C ALA A 427 4.01 19.67 -1.73
N VAL A 428 4.83 20.40 -2.50
CA VAL A 428 5.92 21.22 -1.95
C VAL A 428 5.38 22.30 -1.02
N ILE A 429 4.30 22.99 -1.41
CA ILE A 429 3.68 24.03 -0.59
C ILE A 429 3.15 23.46 0.71
N ILE A 430 2.37 22.37 0.65
CA ILE A 430 1.80 21.72 1.85
C ILE A 430 2.90 21.19 2.75
N TYR A 431 3.90 20.49 2.19
CA TYR A 431 5.00 19.94 2.98
C TYR A 431 5.76 21.05 3.71
N ARG A 432 6.16 22.12 3.01
CA ARG A 432 6.88 23.25 3.62
C ARG A 432 6.08 23.95 4.70
N ARG A 433 4.78 24.16 4.49
CA ARG A 433 3.89 24.76 5.49
C ARG A 433 3.73 23.85 6.71
N SER A 434 3.56 22.56 6.49
CA SER A 434 3.39 21.58 7.56
C SER A 434 4.64 21.44 8.43
N VAL A 435 5.83 21.51 7.85
CA VAL A 435 7.09 21.44 8.61
C VAL A 435 7.38 22.76 9.35
N LYS A 436 7.09 23.93 8.76
CA LYS A 436 7.32 25.24 9.40
C LYS A 436 6.35 25.53 10.56
N ALA A 437 5.12 25.05 10.50
CA ALA A 437 4.08 25.36 11.49
C ALA A 437 4.41 24.85 12.92
N GLU A 438 5.28 23.86 13.05
CA GLU A 438 5.62 23.28 14.36
C GLU A 438 6.91 23.81 14.97
N SER A 439 7.78 24.46 14.19
CA SER A 439 8.86 25.25 14.81
C SER A 439 8.35 26.45 15.62
N PHE A 440 7.06 26.77 15.52
CA PHE A 440 6.37 27.83 16.29
C PHE A 440 5.68 27.33 17.56
N ILE A 441 5.30 26.03 17.62
CA ILE A 441 4.58 25.46 18.78
C ILE A 441 5.54 24.92 19.84
N GLU A 442 6.80 24.64 19.50
CA GLU A 442 7.83 24.24 20.47
C GLU A 442 8.50 25.46 21.17
N ALA A 443 8.08 26.67 20.87
CA ALA A 443 8.58 27.91 21.46
C ALA A 443 7.66 28.50 22.56
N GLU A 444 6.52 27.84 22.83
CA GLU A 444 5.67 28.08 24.02
C GLU A 444 5.78 26.89 25.00
#